data_4cdff24994870eccfad646b0b540b9b5
#
_entry.id   4cdff24994870eccfad646b0b540b9b5
#
_cell.length_a   1.000
_cell.length_b   1.000
_cell.length_c   1.000
_cell.angle_alpha   90.00
_cell.angle_beta   90.00
_cell.angle_gamma   90.00
#
_symmetry.space_group_name_H-M   'P 1'
#
loop_
_entity.id
_entity.type
_entity.pdbx_description
1 polymer ?
#
loop_
_entity_poly.entity_id
_entity_poly.type
_entity_poly.pdbx_seq_one_letter_code
_entity_poly.pdbx_strand_id
1 'polypeptide(L)'
;MKPLLIKLRNIGPFVNEQIDFSKLENMFLITGNTGAGKTFIFDAMTFALYGSVCGSRGEESNQLRSKYTDVKDDSEAFVEFSFESAGKIYRVNRTLSYKYVNKNNKEATKDSVVVFEQYNTEQKSFVSFDEQKSQIDARIQSIIGLKKDEFSKIILLPQGAFSSFLKENSKDKAETLK
;
A
#
# COMPACT_ATOMS: atom_id res chain seq x y z
N MET A 1 5.99 -12.41 -4.70
CA MET A 1 5.66 -11.06 -5.20
C MET A 1 6.93 -10.23 -5.29
N LYS A 2 7.16 -9.51 -6.40
CA LYS A 2 8.30 -8.59 -6.61
C LYS A 2 7.76 -7.18 -6.83
N PRO A 3 8.16 -6.17 -6.03
CA PRO A 3 7.77 -4.78 -6.27
C PRO A 3 8.43 -4.27 -7.56
N LEU A 4 7.72 -3.47 -8.34
CA LEU A 4 8.21 -2.86 -9.58
C LEU A 4 8.23 -1.35 -9.49
N LEU A 5 7.12 -0.73 -9.07
CA LEU A 5 6.98 0.71 -9.01
C LEU A 5 5.98 1.09 -7.91
N ILE A 6 6.29 2.13 -7.16
CA ILE A 6 5.31 2.79 -6.29
C ILE A 6 5.28 4.29 -6.58
N LYS A 7 4.06 4.85 -6.70
CA LYS A 7 3.83 6.29 -6.76
C LYS A 7 3.01 6.70 -5.54
N LEU A 8 3.45 7.76 -4.91
CA LEU A 8 2.88 8.30 -3.68
C LEU A 8 2.48 9.75 -3.93
N ARG A 9 1.21 10.06 -3.74
CA ARG A 9 0.73 11.43 -3.80
C ARG A 9 0.02 11.79 -2.50
N ASN A 10 0.52 12.83 -1.83
CA ASN A 10 0.00 13.32 -0.56
C ASN A 10 -0.07 12.22 0.53
N ILE A 11 0.96 11.38 0.62
CA ILE A 11 1.07 10.25 1.54
C ILE A 11 2.24 10.47 2.51
N GLY A 12 1.97 10.54 3.80
CA GLY A 12 2.98 10.73 4.84
C GLY A 12 3.85 11.96 4.57
N PRO A 13 5.20 11.83 4.52
CA PRO A 13 6.08 12.92 4.18
C PRO A 13 6.15 13.22 2.67
N PHE A 14 5.51 12.40 1.83
CA PHE A 14 5.61 12.48 0.37
C PHE A 14 4.46 13.29 -0.22
N VAL A 15 4.79 14.38 -0.90
CA VAL A 15 3.81 15.19 -1.65
C VAL A 15 3.58 14.59 -3.03
N ASN A 16 4.65 14.25 -3.74
CA ASN A 16 4.60 13.58 -5.04
C ASN A 16 5.91 12.85 -5.29
N GLU A 17 5.93 11.55 -5.04
CA GLU A 17 7.13 10.73 -5.16
C GLU A 17 6.87 9.47 -5.96
N GLN A 18 7.92 9.01 -6.64
CA GLN A 18 7.94 7.77 -7.39
C GLN A 18 9.21 7.00 -7.10
N ILE A 19 9.08 5.72 -6.74
CA ILE A 19 10.19 4.82 -6.50
C ILE A 19 10.09 3.67 -7.49
N ASP A 20 11.11 3.55 -8.34
CA ASP A 20 11.22 2.49 -9.35
C ASP A 20 12.12 1.38 -8.82
N PHE A 21 11.51 0.27 -8.41
CA PHE A 21 12.21 -0.92 -7.92
C PHE A 21 12.68 -1.83 -9.06
N SER A 22 12.16 -1.66 -10.28
CA SER A 22 12.52 -2.51 -11.42
C SER A 22 13.98 -2.37 -11.82
N LYS A 23 14.59 -1.22 -11.50
CA LYS A 23 16.00 -0.91 -11.75
C LYS A 23 16.93 -1.36 -10.63
N LEU A 24 16.38 -1.88 -9.53
CA LEU A 24 17.15 -2.35 -8.39
C LEU A 24 17.43 -3.86 -8.54
N GLU A 25 18.53 -4.28 -7.93
CA GLU A 25 18.87 -5.70 -7.82
C GLU A 25 17.88 -6.42 -6.87
N ASN A 26 18.04 -7.74 -6.74
CA ASN A 26 17.17 -8.55 -5.86
C ASN A 26 17.30 -8.18 -4.37
N MET A 27 18.39 -7.50 -3.99
CA MET A 27 18.61 -6.98 -2.65
C MET A 27 19.01 -5.51 -2.76
N PHE A 28 18.33 -4.64 -2.02
CA PHE A 28 18.61 -3.21 -1.96
C PHE A 28 18.39 -2.66 -0.55
N LEU A 29 19.01 -1.55 -0.26
CA LEU A 29 18.95 -0.87 1.04
C LEU A 29 18.32 0.50 0.88
N ILE A 30 17.28 0.77 1.68
CA ILE A 30 16.68 2.11 1.80
C ILE A 30 17.31 2.83 2.99
N THR A 31 18.10 3.86 2.71
CA THR A 31 18.78 4.68 3.74
C THR A 31 18.18 6.08 3.82
N GLY A 32 18.40 6.74 4.93
CA GLY A 32 17.96 8.12 5.16
C GLY A 32 17.82 8.42 6.65
N ASN A 33 17.67 9.68 6.97
CA ASN A 33 17.51 10.16 8.34
C ASN A 33 16.29 9.58 9.05
N THR A 34 16.28 9.57 10.37
CA THR A 34 15.09 9.25 11.15
C THR A 34 13.97 10.24 10.80
N GLY A 35 12.77 9.76 10.57
CA GLY A 35 11.63 10.58 10.12
C GLY A 35 11.54 10.83 8.61
N ALA A 36 12.53 10.41 7.79
CA ALA A 36 12.51 10.60 6.33
C ALA A 36 11.42 9.80 5.58
N GLY A 37 10.59 9.03 6.28
CA GLY A 37 9.48 8.32 5.66
C GLY A 37 9.77 6.90 5.17
N LYS A 38 10.95 6.33 5.49
CA LYS A 38 11.31 4.95 5.06
C LYS A 38 10.21 3.93 5.36
N THR A 39 9.66 3.95 6.57
CA THR A 39 8.58 3.05 6.98
C THR A 39 7.27 3.34 6.24
N PHE A 40 7.01 4.61 5.89
CA PHE A 40 5.82 4.99 5.13
C PHE A 40 5.76 4.36 3.74
N ILE A 41 6.90 4.03 3.12
CA ILE A 41 6.93 3.32 1.84
C ILE A 41 6.25 1.95 1.98
N PHE A 42 6.57 1.23 3.05
CA PHE A 42 5.98 -0.08 3.34
C PHE A 42 4.52 0.01 3.80
N ASP A 43 4.19 1.01 4.61
CA ASP A 43 2.81 1.32 5.00
C ASP A 43 1.96 1.61 3.74
N ALA A 44 2.51 2.37 2.79
CA ALA A 44 1.84 2.67 1.52
C ALA A 44 1.65 1.42 0.64
N MET A 45 2.64 0.53 0.54
CA MET A 45 2.47 -0.76 -0.15
C MET A 45 1.34 -1.58 0.48
N THR A 46 1.33 -1.69 1.82
CA THR A 46 0.30 -2.43 2.54
C THR A 46 -1.08 -1.80 2.34
N PHE A 47 -1.17 -0.47 2.39
CA PHE A 47 -2.40 0.24 2.11
C PHE A 47 -2.90 0.01 0.68
N ALA A 48 -2.02 0.08 -0.31
CA ALA A 48 -2.40 -0.18 -1.70
C ALA A 48 -3.02 -1.58 -1.85
N LEU A 49 -2.40 -2.60 -1.26
CA LEU A 49 -2.83 -3.99 -1.38
C LEU A 49 -4.09 -4.30 -0.56
N TYR A 50 -4.18 -3.83 0.68
CA TYR A 50 -5.19 -4.26 1.66
C TYR A 50 -6.15 -3.15 2.12
N GLY A 51 -5.97 -1.90 1.65
CA GLY A 51 -6.81 -0.77 2.03
C GLY A 51 -6.62 -0.24 3.46
N SER A 52 -5.67 -0.80 4.19
CA SER A 52 -5.30 -0.39 5.55
C SER A 52 -3.84 -0.70 5.81
N VAL A 53 -3.21 -0.03 6.77
CA VAL A 53 -1.84 -0.33 7.21
C VAL A 53 -1.84 -1.27 8.41
N CYS A 54 -0.67 -1.81 8.77
CA CYS A 54 -0.51 -2.72 9.90
C CYS A 54 -0.15 -1.97 11.18
N GLY A 55 -0.47 -2.59 12.34
CA GLY A 55 -0.13 -2.06 13.66
C GLY A 55 -1.04 -0.91 14.12
N SER A 56 -0.62 -0.22 15.17
CA SER A 56 -1.37 0.87 15.82
C SER A 56 -1.66 2.07 14.91
N ARG A 57 -0.96 2.19 13.78
CA ARG A 57 -1.21 3.21 12.74
C ARG A 57 -2.32 2.81 11.77
N GLY A 58 -2.83 1.57 11.87
CA GLY A 58 -3.78 1.00 10.90
C GLY A 58 -5.23 1.38 11.10
N GLU A 59 -5.58 1.90 12.26
CA GLU A 59 -7.00 2.16 12.60
C GLU A 59 -7.57 3.41 11.94
N GLU A 60 -6.71 4.35 11.49
CA GLU A 60 -7.14 5.55 10.80
C GLU A 60 -6.38 5.76 9.50
N SER A 61 -6.99 5.44 8.36
CA SER A 61 -6.43 5.73 7.03
C SER A 61 -6.10 7.22 6.82
N ASN A 62 -6.76 8.10 7.56
CA ASN A 62 -6.51 9.55 7.58
C ASN A 62 -5.10 9.90 8.07
N GLN A 63 -4.46 9.05 8.88
CA GLN A 63 -3.07 9.28 9.33
C GLN A 63 -2.04 9.07 8.21
N LEU A 64 -2.42 8.41 7.11
CA LEU A 64 -1.57 8.28 5.94
C LEU A 64 -1.51 9.55 5.11
N ARG A 65 -2.51 10.42 5.18
CA ARG A 65 -2.51 11.65 4.40
C ARG A 65 -1.38 12.56 4.84
N SER A 66 -0.72 13.17 3.87
CA SER A 66 0.35 14.15 4.13
C SER A 66 -0.18 15.35 4.90
N LYS A 67 0.55 15.74 5.94
CA LYS A 67 0.32 16.98 6.70
C LYS A 67 0.91 18.21 6.00
N TYR A 68 1.66 18.02 4.94
CA TYR A 68 2.27 19.10 4.15
C TYR A 68 1.36 19.61 3.05
N THR A 69 0.23 18.96 2.82
CA THR A 69 -0.81 19.40 1.87
C THR A 69 -1.95 20.08 2.62
N ASP A 70 -2.33 21.25 2.16
CA ASP A 70 -3.50 21.95 2.71
C ASP A 70 -4.76 21.12 2.44
N VAL A 71 -5.55 20.87 3.49
CA VAL A 71 -6.82 20.14 3.39
C VAL A 71 -7.85 20.90 2.54
N LYS A 72 -7.62 22.22 2.33
CA LYS A 72 -8.44 23.06 1.45
C LYS A 72 -8.17 22.82 -0.03
N ASP A 73 -6.98 22.31 -0.39
CA ASP A 73 -6.74 21.83 -1.73
C ASP A 73 -7.40 20.47 -1.87
N ASP A 74 -8.36 20.37 -2.78
CA ASP A 74 -9.04 19.13 -3.22
C ASP A 74 -8.03 18.16 -3.89
N SER A 75 -6.78 18.19 -3.42
CA SER A 75 -5.70 17.39 -3.96
C SER A 75 -5.86 15.95 -3.51
N GLU A 76 -6.06 15.09 -4.47
CA GLU A 76 -6.21 13.65 -4.28
C GLU A 76 -4.98 13.05 -3.59
N ALA A 77 -5.21 12.22 -2.58
CA ALA A 77 -4.17 11.42 -1.95
C ALA A 77 -4.33 9.97 -2.40
N PHE A 78 -3.29 9.41 -3.01
CA PHE A 78 -3.32 8.03 -3.51
C PHE A 78 -1.97 7.33 -3.43
N VAL A 79 -2.06 6.00 -3.46
CA VAL A 79 -0.93 5.10 -3.69
C VAL A 79 -1.22 4.30 -4.95
N GLU A 80 -0.31 4.37 -5.94
CA GLU A 80 -0.28 3.45 -7.07
C GLU A 80 0.90 2.50 -6.87
N PHE A 81 0.64 1.20 -6.86
CA PHE A 81 1.65 0.18 -6.65
C PHE A 81 1.59 -0.88 -7.74
N SER A 82 2.70 -1.04 -8.46
CA SER A 82 2.87 -2.09 -9.47
C SER A 82 3.80 -3.17 -8.95
N PHE A 83 3.42 -4.43 -9.16
CA PHE A 83 4.19 -5.59 -8.71
C PHE A 83 4.02 -6.77 -9.67
N GLU A 84 4.98 -7.68 -9.61
CA GLU A 84 4.92 -8.97 -10.31
C GLU A 84 4.55 -10.06 -9.31
N SER A 85 3.64 -10.95 -9.71
CA SER A 85 3.28 -12.17 -8.98
C SER A 85 2.98 -13.28 -9.98
N ALA A 86 3.59 -14.46 -9.78
CA ALA A 86 3.43 -15.63 -10.64
C ALA A 86 3.65 -15.32 -12.15
N GLY A 87 4.66 -14.50 -12.47
CA GLY A 87 5.01 -14.12 -13.85
C GLY A 87 4.05 -13.13 -14.52
N LYS A 88 3.09 -12.57 -13.80
CA LYS A 88 2.17 -11.55 -14.29
C LYS A 88 2.40 -10.23 -13.58
N ILE A 89 2.22 -9.13 -14.29
CA ILE A 89 2.37 -7.78 -13.76
C ILE A 89 0.99 -7.21 -13.44
N TYR A 90 0.86 -6.67 -12.24
CA TYR A 90 -0.35 -6.06 -11.72
C TYR A 90 -0.08 -4.62 -11.30
N ARG A 91 -1.12 -3.80 -11.33
CA ARG A 91 -1.12 -2.44 -10.80
C ARG A 91 -2.38 -2.22 -9.97
N VAL A 92 -2.20 -1.72 -8.76
CA VAL A 92 -3.28 -1.26 -7.90
C VAL A 92 -3.14 0.23 -7.66
N ASN A 93 -4.20 0.99 -7.89
CA ASN A 93 -4.30 2.39 -7.50
C ASN A 93 -5.39 2.51 -6.44
N ARG A 94 -5.05 3.05 -5.28
CA ARG A 94 -5.98 3.22 -4.17
C ARG A 94 -5.90 4.63 -3.62
N THR A 95 -7.05 5.33 -3.63
CA THR A 95 -7.16 6.66 -3.01
C THR A 95 -7.46 6.55 -1.52
N LEU A 96 -7.04 7.55 -0.74
CA LEU A 96 -7.45 7.67 0.65
C LEU A 96 -8.87 8.26 0.75
N SER A 97 -9.63 7.75 1.72
CA SER A 97 -10.82 8.47 2.19
C SER A 97 -10.39 9.67 3.04
N TYR A 98 -11.01 10.82 2.85
CA TYR A 98 -10.72 12.00 3.67
C TYR A 98 -11.91 12.94 3.80
N LYS A 99 -11.91 13.68 4.92
CA LYS A 99 -12.87 14.76 5.14
C LYS A 99 -12.34 16.06 4.59
N TYR A 100 -13.16 16.83 3.94
CA TYR A 100 -12.84 18.15 3.41
C TYR A 100 -14.02 19.11 3.60
N VAL A 101 -13.75 20.41 3.55
CA VAL A 101 -14.78 21.43 3.55
C VAL A 101 -15.11 21.79 2.11
N ASN A 102 -16.34 21.55 1.69
CA ASN A 102 -16.77 21.82 0.33
C ASN A 102 -16.95 23.34 0.08
N LYS A 103 -17.22 23.71 -1.17
CA LYS A 103 -17.44 25.12 -1.59
C LYS A 103 -18.59 25.84 -0.85
N ASN A 104 -19.47 25.08 -0.18
CA ASN A 104 -20.59 25.59 0.59
C ASN A 104 -20.27 25.66 2.10
N ASN A 105 -19.02 25.58 2.48
CA ASN A 105 -18.53 25.59 3.87
C ASN A 105 -19.10 24.43 4.72
N LYS A 106 -19.45 23.29 4.10
CA LYS A 106 -19.93 22.09 4.78
C LYS A 106 -18.89 21.00 4.75
N GLU A 107 -18.75 20.27 5.87
CA GLU A 107 -17.93 19.05 5.90
C GLU A 107 -18.52 18.01 4.93
N ALA A 108 -17.65 17.43 4.13
CA ALA A 108 -17.95 16.34 3.22
C ALA A 108 -16.86 15.27 3.33
N THR A 109 -17.19 14.04 2.99
CA THR A 109 -16.23 12.92 2.95
C THR A 109 -16.09 12.45 1.51
N LYS A 110 -14.84 12.29 1.07
CA LYS A 110 -14.53 11.60 -0.19
C LYS A 110 -14.14 10.17 0.16
N ASP A 111 -14.89 9.22 -0.37
CA ASP A 111 -14.62 7.79 -0.12
C ASP A 111 -13.40 7.31 -0.87
N SER A 112 -12.75 6.27 -0.35
CA SER A 112 -11.63 5.64 -1.02
C SER A 112 -12.11 4.84 -2.22
N VAL A 113 -11.39 5.01 -3.34
CA VAL A 113 -11.58 4.23 -4.57
C VAL A 113 -10.40 3.30 -4.75
N VAL A 114 -10.63 2.10 -5.29
CA VAL A 114 -9.59 1.18 -5.70
C VAL A 114 -9.81 0.77 -7.15
N VAL A 115 -8.72 0.81 -7.92
CA VAL A 115 -8.64 0.29 -9.28
C VAL A 115 -7.55 -0.76 -9.31
N PHE A 116 -7.84 -1.93 -9.83
CA PHE A 116 -6.90 -3.03 -9.94
C PHE A 116 -6.81 -3.49 -11.39
N GLU A 117 -5.60 -3.67 -11.89
CA GLU A 117 -5.32 -3.92 -13.30
C GLU A 117 -4.26 -5.00 -13.46
N GLN A 118 -4.34 -5.73 -14.56
CA GLN A 118 -3.31 -6.65 -15.01
C GLN A 118 -2.72 -6.15 -16.32
N TYR A 119 -1.40 -6.22 -16.47
CA TYR A 119 -0.75 -5.90 -17.73
C TYR A 119 -1.04 -6.98 -18.77
N ASN A 120 -1.60 -6.57 -19.90
CA ASN A 120 -1.82 -7.42 -21.06
C ASN A 120 -0.66 -7.23 -22.04
N THR A 121 0.10 -8.31 -22.30
CA THR A 121 1.27 -8.27 -23.17
C THR A 121 0.93 -8.10 -24.65
N GLU A 122 -0.24 -8.59 -25.09
CA GLU A 122 -0.70 -8.46 -26.48
C GLU A 122 -1.11 -7.02 -26.77
N GLN A 123 -1.88 -6.41 -25.86
CA GLN A 123 -2.35 -5.03 -25.97
C GLN A 123 -1.30 -4.01 -25.52
N LYS A 124 -0.21 -4.45 -24.88
CA LYS A 124 0.83 -3.61 -24.28
C LYS A 124 0.26 -2.53 -23.35
N SER A 125 -0.81 -2.87 -22.63
CA SER A 125 -1.54 -1.94 -21.77
C SER A 125 -2.05 -2.63 -20.52
N PHE A 126 -2.35 -1.85 -19.49
CA PHE A 126 -3.04 -2.35 -18.31
C PHE A 126 -4.54 -2.46 -18.60
N VAL A 127 -5.14 -3.58 -18.20
CA VAL A 127 -6.56 -3.86 -18.33
C VAL A 127 -7.15 -3.96 -16.92
N SER A 128 -8.16 -3.16 -16.66
CA SER A 128 -8.83 -3.12 -15.34
C SER A 128 -9.70 -4.37 -15.14
N PHE A 129 -9.71 -4.84 -13.90
CA PHE A 129 -10.76 -5.74 -13.43
C PHE A 129 -11.95 -4.86 -13.06
N ASP A 130 -13.01 -4.91 -13.85
CA ASP A 130 -14.24 -4.14 -13.62
C ASP A 130 -15.09 -4.82 -12.51
N GLU A 131 -14.62 -4.68 -11.27
CA GLU A 131 -15.17 -5.34 -10.09
C GLU A 131 -15.42 -4.33 -8.97
N GLN A 132 -16.32 -4.70 -8.05
CA GLN A 132 -16.55 -3.93 -6.83
C GLN A 132 -15.35 -4.02 -5.87
N LYS A 133 -15.18 -3.01 -5.02
CA LYS A 133 -14.06 -2.90 -4.09
C LYS A 133 -13.81 -4.19 -3.28
N SER A 134 -14.85 -4.81 -2.73
CA SER A 134 -14.73 -6.04 -1.95
C SER A 134 -14.21 -7.23 -2.77
N GLN A 135 -14.58 -7.31 -4.04
CA GLN A 135 -14.11 -8.34 -4.98
C GLN A 135 -12.65 -8.09 -5.37
N ILE A 136 -12.28 -6.82 -5.60
CA ILE A 136 -10.89 -6.42 -5.85
C ILE A 136 -10.01 -6.79 -4.65
N ASP A 137 -10.41 -6.47 -3.42
CA ASP A 137 -9.64 -6.78 -2.21
C ASP A 137 -9.44 -8.30 -2.06
N ALA A 138 -10.47 -9.11 -2.31
CA ALA A 138 -10.37 -10.56 -2.29
C ALA A 138 -9.46 -11.11 -3.40
N ARG A 139 -9.53 -10.53 -4.61
CA ARG A 139 -8.68 -10.89 -5.74
C ARG A 139 -7.21 -10.59 -5.46
N ILE A 140 -6.88 -9.41 -4.95
CA ILE A 140 -5.52 -9.03 -4.57
C ILE A 140 -4.97 -10.03 -3.54
N GLN A 141 -5.75 -10.33 -2.49
CA GLN A 141 -5.35 -11.31 -1.48
C GLN A 141 -5.08 -12.69 -2.08
N SER A 142 -5.93 -13.15 -3.00
CA SER A 142 -5.77 -14.44 -3.70
C SER A 142 -4.50 -14.47 -4.56
N ILE A 143 -4.15 -13.38 -5.26
CA ILE A 143 -2.97 -13.28 -6.11
C ILE A 143 -1.68 -13.24 -5.28
N ILE A 144 -1.72 -12.57 -4.13
CA ILE A 144 -0.58 -12.47 -3.21
C ILE A 144 -0.42 -13.76 -2.39
N GLY A 145 -1.53 -14.44 -2.09
CA GLY A 145 -1.56 -15.66 -1.28
C GLY A 145 -1.39 -15.42 0.23
N LEU A 146 -1.42 -14.17 0.69
CA LEU A 146 -1.22 -13.79 2.09
C LEU A 146 -2.33 -12.84 2.55
N LYS A 147 -2.78 -12.99 3.79
CA LYS A 147 -3.59 -11.99 4.47
C LYS A 147 -2.72 -10.80 4.90
N LYS A 148 -3.36 -9.67 5.22
CA LYS A 148 -2.65 -8.43 5.63
C LYS A 148 -1.65 -8.67 6.76
N ASP A 149 -2.06 -9.38 7.81
CA ASP A 149 -1.22 -9.60 8.99
C ASP A 149 -0.05 -10.55 8.69
N GLU A 150 -0.26 -11.57 7.86
CA GLU A 150 0.77 -12.46 7.35
C GLU A 150 1.76 -11.70 6.46
N PHE A 151 1.26 -10.87 5.55
CA PHE A 151 2.07 -10.02 4.70
C PHE A 151 2.97 -9.09 5.54
N SER A 152 2.42 -8.46 6.56
CA SER A 152 3.18 -7.60 7.46
C SER A 152 4.26 -8.36 8.22
N LYS A 153 3.95 -9.55 8.72
CA LYS A 153 4.90 -10.36 9.50
C LYS A 153 6.00 -10.98 8.65
N ILE A 154 5.67 -11.41 7.42
CA ILE A 154 6.57 -12.18 6.56
C ILE A 154 7.35 -11.26 5.62
N ILE A 155 6.68 -10.28 5.01
CA ILE A 155 7.27 -9.48 3.94
C ILE A 155 7.88 -8.18 4.49
N LEU A 156 7.21 -7.51 5.42
CA LEU A 156 7.64 -6.19 5.86
C LEU A 156 8.55 -6.21 7.10
N LEU A 157 8.45 -7.21 7.95
CA LEU A 157 9.19 -7.32 9.22
C LEU A 157 9.37 -5.95 9.89
N PRO A 158 8.29 -5.29 10.36
CA PRO A 158 8.37 -3.97 10.95
C PRO A 158 9.36 -3.93 12.10
N GLN A 159 9.99 -2.78 12.34
CA GLN A 159 10.95 -2.59 13.43
C GLN A 159 10.32 -3.01 14.77
N GLY A 160 10.95 -3.95 15.48
CA GLY A 160 10.43 -4.54 16.72
C GLY A 160 9.56 -5.80 16.53
N ALA A 161 8.93 -6.01 15.38
CA ALA A 161 8.12 -7.19 15.12
C ALA A 161 8.97 -8.47 14.99
N PHE A 162 10.22 -8.35 14.55
CA PHE A 162 11.15 -9.49 14.48
C PHE A 162 11.41 -10.10 15.86
N SER A 163 11.62 -9.28 16.89
CA SER A 163 11.79 -9.78 18.26
C SER A 163 10.51 -10.40 18.81
N SER A 164 9.33 -9.90 18.43
CA SER A 164 8.04 -10.50 18.79
C SER A 164 7.84 -11.84 18.09
N PHE A 165 8.13 -11.92 16.79
CA PHE A 165 8.07 -13.15 16.01
C PHE A 165 9.03 -14.22 16.56
N LEU A 166 10.25 -13.85 16.96
CA LEU A 166 11.18 -14.78 17.57
C LEU A 166 10.71 -15.32 18.95
N LYS A 167 9.91 -14.54 19.66
CA LYS A 167 9.33 -14.90 20.97
C LYS A 167 8.00 -15.66 20.86
N GLU A 168 7.37 -15.69 19.70
CA GLU A 168 6.15 -16.47 19.46
C GLU A 168 6.41 -17.97 19.66
N ASN A 169 5.41 -18.69 20.15
CA ASN A 169 5.49 -20.13 20.36
C ASN A 169 5.62 -20.87 19.01
N SER A 170 6.24 -22.05 19.04
CA SER A 170 6.49 -22.85 17.82
C SER A 170 5.23 -23.21 17.04
N LYS A 171 4.05 -23.26 17.69
CA LYS A 171 2.75 -23.49 17.03
C LYS A 171 2.32 -22.29 16.20
N ASP A 172 2.43 -21.08 16.75
CA ASP A 172 2.04 -19.84 16.07
C ASP A 172 2.97 -19.54 14.90
N LYS A 173 4.28 -19.87 15.05
CA LYS A 173 5.26 -19.79 13.94
C LYS A 173 4.94 -20.76 12.81
N ALA A 174 4.53 -21.99 13.13
CA ALA A 174 4.20 -22.99 12.12
C ALA A 174 2.90 -22.64 11.35
N GLU A 175 1.97 -21.95 12.00
CA GLU A 175 0.72 -21.49 11.38
C GLU A 175 0.98 -20.28 10.45
N THR A 176 1.94 -19.43 10.80
CA THR A 176 2.33 -18.25 9.98
C THR A 176 3.17 -18.64 8.74
N LEU A 177 3.84 -19.79 8.75
CA LEU A 177 4.75 -20.28 7.70
C LEU A 177 4.14 -21.40 6.81
N LYS A 178 2.88 -21.79 7.01
CA LYS A 178 2.13 -22.70 6.15
C LYS A 178 1.42 -21.98 5.04
#